data_66c750bbcc245d7a2dc689ef2b99346f
#
_entry.id   66c750bbcc245d7a2dc689ef2b99346f
#
_cell.length_a   1.000
_cell.length_b   1.000
_cell.length_c   1.000
_cell.angle_alpha   90.00
_cell.angle_beta   90.00
_cell.angle_gamma   90.00
#
_symmetry.space_group_name_H-M   'P 1'
#
loop_
_entity.id
_entity.type
_entity.pdbx_description
1 polymer ?
#
loop_
_entity_poly.entity_id
_entity_poly.type
_entity_poly.pdbx_seq_one_letter_code
_entity_poly.pdbx_strand_id
1 'polypeptide(L)'
;MRVLQACAEIFPLLKTGGLADVAGALPPALRALGADVRVLLPGFPPILDGLQNAEEVAKLSPPAALATGGARLLRGHLPACDVDAYVIDAPACYHRSGGPYADAQHQPYAHNHLRL
;
A
#
# COMPACT_ATOMS: atom_id res chain seq x y z
N MET A 1 5.43 18.39 12.23
CA MET A 1 5.67 18.05 10.81
C MET A 1 4.71 16.94 10.41
N ARG A 2 4.15 17.05 9.25
CA ARG A 2 3.31 15.99 8.65
C ARG A 2 4.13 15.23 7.62
N VAL A 3 4.11 13.90 7.71
CA VAL A 3 4.88 13.02 6.81
C VAL A 3 3.94 12.02 6.18
N LEU A 4 3.98 11.91 4.86
CA LEU A 4 3.36 10.81 4.12
C LEU A 4 4.46 9.92 3.58
N GLN A 5 4.52 8.69 4.06
CA GLN A 5 5.46 7.69 3.60
C GLN A 5 4.79 6.79 2.57
N ALA A 6 5.21 6.88 1.31
CA ALA A 6 4.74 6.00 0.26
C ALA A 6 5.65 4.78 0.14
N CYS A 7 5.08 3.59 0.13
CA CYS A 7 5.82 2.34 0.00
C CYS A 7 4.96 1.25 -0.63
N ALA A 8 5.60 0.28 -1.28
CA ALA A 8 4.90 -0.81 -1.94
C ALA A 8 4.63 -2.00 -1.01
N GLU A 9 5.37 -2.10 0.08
CA GLU A 9 5.24 -3.18 1.06
C GLU A 9 5.48 -2.64 2.47
N ILE A 10 4.98 -3.35 3.47
CA ILE A 10 5.14 -2.98 4.88
C ILE A 10 5.08 -4.23 5.77
N PHE A 11 6.07 -4.41 6.64
CA PHE A 11 6.08 -5.48 7.64
C PHE A 11 5.06 -5.17 8.76
N PRO A 12 4.30 -6.16 9.27
CA PRO A 12 4.34 -7.58 8.93
C PRO A 12 3.33 -8.01 7.85
N LEU A 13 2.58 -7.10 7.24
CA LEU A 13 1.45 -7.43 6.36
C LEU A 13 1.89 -7.96 5.00
N LEU A 14 2.92 -7.37 4.41
CA LEU A 14 3.43 -7.76 3.11
C LEU A 14 4.93 -7.50 3.06
N LYS A 15 5.69 -8.58 2.94
CA LYS A 15 7.15 -8.51 2.92
C LYS A 15 7.73 -9.39 1.82
N THR A 16 8.55 -8.80 0.97
CA THR A 16 9.37 -9.53 -0.01
C THR A 16 10.87 -9.39 0.28
N GLY A 17 11.28 -8.36 1.05
CA GLY A 17 12.67 -8.09 1.38
C GLY A 17 12.81 -7.02 2.45
N GLY A 18 13.97 -6.40 2.52
CA GLY A 18 14.30 -5.42 3.57
C GLY A 18 13.50 -4.12 3.53
N LEU A 19 12.90 -3.77 2.38
CA LEU A 19 12.07 -2.57 2.26
C LEU A 19 10.90 -2.58 3.24
N ALA A 20 10.23 -3.72 3.39
CA ALA A 20 9.10 -3.86 4.29
C ALA A 20 9.49 -3.60 5.75
N ASP A 21 10.67 -4.06 6.16
CA ASP A 21 11.16 -3.85 7.53
C ASP A 21 11.37 -2.36 7.82
N VAL A 22 11.98 -1.63 6.90
CA VAL A 22 12.17 -0.17 7.02
C VAL A 22 10.83 0.55 7.01
N ALA A 23 9.94 0.18 6.10
CA ALA A 23 8.63 0.80 5.97
C ALA A 23 7.78 0.60 7.24
N GLY A 24 7.90 -0.54 7.91
CA GLY A 24 7.20 -0.81 9.16
C GLY A 24 7.82 -0.15 10.38
N ALA A 25 9.14 0.03 10.41
CA ALA A 25 9.88 0.56 11.56
C ALA A 25 9.95 2.09 11.57
N LEU A 26 9.96 2.75 10.41
CA LEU A 26 10.16 4.19 10.31
C LEU A 26 9.00 5.02 10.89
N PRO A 27 7.71 4.71 10.63
CA PRO A 27 6.61 5.50 11.19
C PRO A 27 6.62 5.64 12.71
N PRO A 28 6.74 4.57 13.52
CA PRO A 28 6.81 4.74 14.98
C PRO A 28 8.04 5.52 15.42
N ALA A 29 9.17 5.37 14.74
CA ALA A 29 10.37 6.14 15.08
C ALA A 29 10.17 7.65 14.81
N LEU A 30 9.54 8.01 13.71
CA LEU A 30 9.22 9.41 13.39
C LEU A 30 8.17 9.99 14.35
N ARG A 31 7.17 9.20 14.73
CA ARG A 31 6.18 9.64 15.73
C ARG A 31 6.82 9.91 17.10
N ALA A 32 7.79 9.11 17.48
CA ALA A 32 8.54 9.34 18.73
C ALA A 32 9.28 10.69 18.71
N LEU A 33 9.57 11.22 17.53
CA LEU A 33 10.19 12.54 17.33
C LEU A 33 9.14 13.66 17.14
N GLY A 34 7.86 13.36 17.32
CA GLY A 34 6.79 14.36 17.24
C GLY A 34 6.16 14.55 15.85
N ALA A 35 6.50 13.73 14.87
CA ALA A 35 5.90 13.81 13.55
C ALA A 35 4.50 13.15 13.50
N ASP A 36 3.59 13.72 12.72
CA ASP A 36 2.32 13.10 12.31
C ASP A 36 2.59 12.30 11.04
N VAL A 37 2.68 10.98 11.16
CA VAL A 37 3.07 10.09 10.06
C VAL A 37 1.90 9.25 9.61
N ARG A 38 1.70 9.22 8.30
CA ARG A 38 0.77 8.30 7.65
C ARG A 38 1.50 7.59 6.53
N VAL A 39 1.03 6.39 6.17
CA VAL A 39 1.57 5.64 5.05
C VAL A 39 0.61 5.64 3.88
N LEU A 40 1.14 5.52 2.67
CA LEU A 40 0.38 5.30 1.44
C LEU A 40 0.84 3.99 0.83
N LEU A 41 -0.10 3.08 0.62
CA LEU A 41 0.17 1.71 0.20
C LEU A 41 -0.72 1.32 -0.97
N PRO A 42 -0.22 0.51 -1.91
CA PRO A 42 -1.08 -0.20 -2.86
C PRO A 42 -1.97 -1.19 -2.13
N GLY A 43 -3.21 -1.33 -2.59
CA GLY A 43 -4.20 -2.22 -1.99
C GLY A 43 -4.01 -3.69 -2.36
N PHE A 44 -2.85 -4.24 -2.11
CA PHE A 44 -2.68 -5.70 -2.18
C PHE A 44 -3.57 -6.38 -1.14
N PRO A 45 -4.07 -7.61 -1.40
CA PRO A 45 -4.98 -8.27 -0.49
C PRO A 45 -4.54 -8.29 0.98
N PRO A 46 -3.27 -8.62 1.32
CA PRO A 46 -2.85 -8.59 2.73
C PRO A 46 -2.96 -7.19 3.38
N ILE A 47 -2.77 -6.13 2.61
CA ILE A 47 -2.89 -4.75 3.10
C ILE A 47 -4.37 -4.42 3.35
N LEU A 48 -5.25 -4.74 2.41
CA LEU A 48 -6.70 -4.51 2.57
C LEU A 48 -7.26 -5.31 3.73
N ASP A 49 -6.85 -6.56 3.89
CA ASP A 49 -7.29 -7.43 4.99
C ASP A 49 -6.86 -6.88 6.36
N GLY A 50 -5.70 -6.20 6.42
CA GLY A 50 -5.19 -5.61 7.66
C GLY A 50 -5.73 -4.22 7.96
N LEU A 51 -6.44 -3.59 7.04
CA LEU A 51 -6.96 -2.23 7.21
C LEU A 51 -8.26 -2.24 8.00
N GLN A 52 -8.31 -1.48 9.09
CA GLN A 52 -9.50 -1.32 9.92
C GLN A 52 -10.06 0.10 9.81
N ASN A 53 -11.39 0.21 10.04
CA ASN A 53 -12.11 1.48 9.98
C ASN A 53 -11.94 2.18 8.63
N ALA A 54 -11.89 1.40 7.56
CA ALA A 54 -11.68 1.92 6.21
C ALA A 54 -12.88 2.75 5.74
N GLU A 55 -12.60 3.92 5.18
CA GLU A 55 -13.59 4.75 4.49
C GLU A 55 -13.05 5.22 3.15
N GLU A 56 -13.93 5.30 2.15
CA GLU A 56 -13.56 5.87 0.86
C GLU A 56 -13.48 7.38 0.99
N VAL A 57 -12.32 7.95 0.71
CA VAL A 57 -12.10 9.41 0.79
C VAL A 57 -11.98 10.06 -0.58
N ALA A 58 -11.71 9.29 -1.64
CA ALA A 58 -11.66 9.79 -3.01
C ALA A 58 -11.83 8.66 -4.02
N LYS A 59 -12.32 8.99 -5.21
CA LYS A 59 -12.25 8.14 -6.39
C LYS A 59 -11.04 8.56 -7.20
N LEU A 60 -10.30 7.59 -7.74
CA LEU A 60 -9.09 7.82 -8.50
C LEU A 60 -9.30 7.45 -9.95
N SER A 61 -8.62 8.18 -10.83
CA SER A 61 -8.56 7.87 -12.27
C SER A 61 -7.18 7.28 -12.56
N PRO A 62 -7.07 5.95 -12.72
CA PRO A 62 -5.78 5.32 -13.01
C PRO A 62 -5.28 5.74 -14.40
N PRO A 63 -3.96 5.64 -14.67
CA PRO A 63 -3.42 5.83 -16.01
C PRO A 63 -4.14 4.98 -17.05
N ALA A 64 -4.24 5.46 -18.29
CA ALA A 64 -4.98 4.79 -19.35
C ALA A 64 -4.58 3.32 -19.55
N ALA A 65 -3.31 2.99 -19.37
CA ALA A 65 -2.80 1.62 -19.45
C ALA A 65 -3.34 0.69 -18.34
N LEU A 66 -3.86 1.26 -17.23
CA LEU A 66 -4.40 0.55 -16.09
C LEU A 66 -5.90 0.79 -15.90
N ALA A 67 -6.57 1.39 -16.89
CA ALA A 67 -7.94 1.87 -16.78
C ALA A 67 -9.01 0.77 -16.83
N THR A 68 -8.67 -0.49 -16.62
CA THR A 68 -9.61 -1.60 -16.57
C THR A 68 -10.17 -1.74 -15.14
N GLY A 69 -11.28 -1.07 -14.90
CA GLY A 69 -11.92 -1.08 -13.58
C GLY A 69 -11.68 0.20 -12.79
N GLY A 70 -12.35 0.33 -11.67
CA GLY A 70 -12.27 1.51 -10.83
C GLY A 70 -11.07 1.49 -9.88
N ALA A 71 -10.68 2.66 -9.43
CA ALA A 71 -9.75 2.83 -8.32
C ALA A 71 -10.33 3.82 -7.32
N ARG A 72 -10.06 3.60 -6.04
CA ARG A 72 -10.48 4.47 -4.96
C ARG A 72 -9.41 4.59 -3.91
N LEU A 73 -9.39 5.70 -3.20
CA LEU A 73 -8.50 5.91 -2.07
C LEU A 73 -9.27 5.62 -0.78
N LEU A 74 -8.77 4.69 0.00
CA LEU A 74 -9.29 4.38 1.32
C LEU A 74 -8.40 5.02 2.39
N ARG A 75 -9.01 5.41 3.51
CA ARG A 75 -8.30 5.84 4.71
C ARG A 75 -8.71 4.92 5.85
N GLY A 76 -7.77 4.51 6.66
CA GLY A 76 -8.02 3.67 7.82
C GLY A 76 -6.79 3.52 8.69
N HIS A 77 -6.82 2.49 9.53
CA HIS A 77 -5.75 2.18 10.46
C HIS A 77 -5.23 0.76 10.21
N LEU A 78 -3.92 0.58 10.29
CA LEU A 78 -3.25 -0.72 10.21
C LEU A 78 -2.77 -1.12 11.60
N PRO A 79 -3.55 -1.90 12.39
CA PRO A 79 -3.17 -2.26 13.77
C PRO A 79 -1.87 -3.03 13.86
N ALA A 80 -1.60 -3.91 12.88
CA ALA A 80 -0.37 -4.71 12.86
C ALA A 80 0.89 -3.87 12.75
N CYS A 81 0.78 -2.68 12.14
CA CYS A 81 1.88 -1.73 11.96
C CYS A 81 1.75 -0.51 12.88
N ASP A 82 0.64 -0.39 13.61
CA ASP A 82 0.29 0.74 14.46
C ASP A 82 0.46 2.09 13.75
N VAL A 83 -0.13 2.21 12.58
CA VAL A 83 -0.04 3.43 11.76
C VAL A 83 -1.35 3.69 11.00
N ASP A 84 -1.69 4.96 10.85
CA ASP A 84 -2.78 5.38 9.97
C ASP A 84 -2.32 5.32 8.51
N ALA A 85 -3.21 4.87 7.64
CA ALA A 85 -2.86 4.58 6.27
C ALA A 85 -3.88 5.13 5.28
N TYR A 86 -3.35 5.50 4.11
CA TYR A 86 -4.11 5.61 2.88
C TYR A 86 -3.77 4.39 2.01
N VAL A 87 -4.79 3.78 1.42
CA VAL A 87 -4.62 2.59 0.58
C VAL A 87 -5.33 2.81 -0.74
N ILE A 88 -4.61 2.58 -1.83
CA ILE A 88 -5.16 2.64 -3.18
C ILE A 88 -5.81 1.30 -3.48
N ASP A 89 -7.14 1.27 -3.48
CA ASP A 89 -7.91 0.07 -3.81
C ASP A 89 -8.21 0.05 -5.31
N ALA A 90 -7.42 -0.72 -6.03
CA ALA A 90 -7.53 -0.91 -7.47
C ALA A 90 -7.37 -2.41 -7.80
N PRO A 91 -8.44 -3.21 -7.70
CA PRO A 91 -8.34 -4.66 -7.83
C PRO A 91 -7.67 -5.14 -9.13
N ALA A 92 -7.92 -4.47 -10.25
CA ALA A 92 -7.29 -4.81 -11.53
C ALA A 92 -5.77 -4.64 -11.51
N CYS A 93 -5.23 -3.81 -10.62
CA CYS A 93 -3.79 -3.57 -10.49
C CYS A 93 -3.12 -4.50 -9.48
N TYR A 94 -3.81 -4.80 -8.38
CA TYR A 94 -3.17 -5.39 -7.20
C TYR A 94 -3.71 -6.76 -6.78
N HIS A 95 -4.93 -7.13 -7.19
CA HIS A 95 -5.50 -8.43 -6.87
C HIS A 95 -5.07 -9.45 -7.94
N ARG A 96 -3.83 -9.88 -7.88
CA ARG A 96 -3.24 -10.83 -8.83
C ARG A 96 -2.59 -11.99 -8.08
N SER A 97 -2.50 -13.14 -8.77
CA SER A 97 -1.74 -14.28 -8.24
C SER A 97 -0.24 -13.93 -8.18
N GLY A 98 0.49 -14.55 -7.27
CA GLY A 98 1.91 -14.27 -7.09
C GLY A 98 2.17 -13.14 -6.10
N GLY A 99 3.36 -12.55 -6.19
CA GLY A 99 3.79 -11.47 -5.30
C GLY A 99 3.43 -10.08 -5.81
N PRO A 100 3.84 -9.02 -5.10
CA PRO A 100 3.52 -7.65 -5.49
C PRO A 100 4.20 -7.20 -6.80
N TYR A 101 5.34 -7.79 -7.17
CA TYR A 101 6.14 -7.37 -8.32
C TYR A 101 6.14 -8.35 -9.47
N ALA A 102 5.82 -9.60 -9.22
CA ALA A 102 5.92 -10.68 -10.20
C ALA A 102 4.80 -11.71 -10.01
N ASP A 103 4.48 -12.42 -11.10
CA ASP A 103 3.49 -13.49 -11.08
C ASP A 103 4.03 -14.77 -10.39
N ALA A 104 3.19 -15.82 -10.36
CA ALA A 104 3.55 -17.10 -9.73
C ALA A 104 4.75 -17.79 -10.40
N GLN A 105 5.10 -17.42 -11.63
CA GLN A 105 6.26 -17.92 -12.38
C GLN A 105 7.46 -16.98 -12.26
N HIS A 106 7.44 -16.01 -11.34
CA HIS A 106 8.51 -15.01 -11.11
C HIS A 106 8.76 -14.07 -12.29
N GLN A 107 7.77 -13.90 -13.17
CA GLN A 107 7.83 -12.93 -14.26
C GLN A 107 7.28 -11.58 -13.79
N PRO A 108 8.01 -10.45 -14.00
CA PRO A 108 7.53 -9.13 -13.62
C PRO A 108 6.20 -8.82 -14.30
N TYR A 109 5.26 -8.23 -13.55
CA TYR A 109 4.02 -7.74 -14.14
C TYR A 109 4.29 -6.59 -15.10
N ALA A 110 3.58 -6.58 -16.22
CA ALA A 110 3.55 -5.40 -17.08
C ALA A 110 3.07 -4.18 -16.31
N HIS A 111 3.60 -3.02 -16.68
CA HIS A 111 3.21 -1.74 -16.07
C HIS A 111 3.54 -1.58 -14.58
N ASN A 112 4.48 -2.36 -14.01
CA ASN A 112 4.92 -2.14 -12.63
C ASN A 112 5.29 -0.68 -12.36
N HIS A 113 5.93 -0.01 -13.31
CA HIS A 113 6.33 1.39 -13.20
C HIS A 113 5.15 2.36 -13.14
N LEU A 114 3.94 1.94 -13.48
CA LEU A 114 2.73 2.76 -13.41
C LEU A 114 1.88 2.47 -12.17
N ARG A 115 1.96 1.27 -11.61
CA ARG A 115 1.10 0.86 -10.50
C ARG A 115 1.80 0.88 -9.14
N LEU A 116 3.10 0.88 -9.11
CA LEU A 116 3.94 0.96 -7.91
C LEU A 116 4.70 2.28 -7.88
#